data_b6435044d1288a59c9d28243715d411f
#
_entry.id   b6435044d1288a59c9d28243715d411f
#
_cell.length_a   1.000
_cell.length_b   1.000
_cell.length_c   1.000
_cell.angle_alpha   90.00
_cell.angle_beta   90.00
_cell.angle_gamma   90.00
#
_symmetry.space_group_name_H-M   'P 1'
#
loop_
_entity.id
_entity.type
_entity.pdbx_description
1 polymer ?
#
loop_
_entity_poly.entity_id
_entity_poly.type
_entity_poly.pdbx_seq_one_letter_code
_entity_poly.pdbx_strand_id
1 'polypeptide(L)'
;MKSTVEQTPGMITFKFEREDADVSHIAKQKFSMNSEDVYFVVPEELGSVHPDLIGLATILLCNPFVSERLALPLPTSRLFFETVSSVISRYEIIEKIDEGLVPIELNVDGNPGLCFSGGADSAAALSIMPGRTIPIFLNRPMRNFSQYDSSAPLAICELLANSGFNVQVIESNLEYIRSPTGFPTDLANAIPAILLSQHLGLDSIAFGTVLESGFGIGHEKFVDYGKGSHFRFYSTIFSAVGIGLNLPILGISEVGTGRMGVSSPVASISQSC
;
A
#
# COMPACT_ATOMS: atom_id res chain seq x y z
N MET A 1 -11.30 -17.81 -1.80
CA MET A 1 -10.54 -17.13 -2.89
C MET A 1 -9.17 -17.78 -3.02
N LYS A 2 -8.73 -18.04 -4.24
CA LYS A 2 -7.37 -18.49 -4.53
C LYS A 2 -6.60 -17.36 -5.20
N SER A 3 -5.29 -17.29 -4.95
CA SER A 3 -4.41 -16.32 -5.61
C SER A 3 -3.19 -17.01 -6.19
N THR A 4 -2.68 -16.44 -7.28
CA THR A 4 -1.42 -16.81 -7.92
C THR A 4 -0.62 -15.56 -8.22
N VAL A 5 0.70 -15.68 -8.35
CA VAL A 5 1.60 -14.59 -8.70
C VAL A 5 2.55 -15.05 -9.82
N GLU A 6 2.75 -14.19 -10.77
CA GLU A 6 3.75 -14.33 -11.83
C GLU A 6 4.76 -13.19 -11.69
N GLN A 7 6.03 -13.51 -11.60
CA GLN A 7 7.13 -12.55 -11.52
C GLN A 7 8.01 -12.72 -12.76
N THR A 8 8.06 -11.69 -13.58
CA THR A 8 8.90 -11.59 -14.77
C THR A 8 9.80 -10.36 -14.66
N PRO A 9 10.92 -10.27 -15.38
CA PRO A 9 11.68 -9.04 -15.46
C PRO A 9 10.76 -7.86 -15.84
N GLY A 10 10.76 -6.81 -15.02
CA GLY A 10 9.95 -5.61 -15.24
C GLY A 10 8.48 -5.70 -14.81
N MET A 11 7.96 -6.86 -14.38
CA MET A 11 6.53 -6.95 -14.03
C MET A 11 6.22 -8.03 -13.00
N ILE A 12 5.33 -7.69 -12.06
CA ILE A 12 4.72 -8.64 -11.12
C ILE A 12 3.21 -8.59 -11.34
N THR A 13 2.59 -9.75 -11.56
CA THR A 13 1.14 -9.87 -11.79
C THR A 13 0.51 -10.81 -10.77
N PHE A 14 -0.50 -10.31 -10.07
CA PHE A 14 -1.35 -11.09 -9.18
C PHE A 14 -2.63 -11.47 -9.92
N LYS A 15 -3.07 -12.74 -9.75
CA LYS A 15 -4.34 -13.22 -10.30
C LYS A 15 -5.17 -13.83 -9.20
N PHE A 16 -6.49 -13.57 -9.23
CA PHE A 16 -7.44 -14.01 -8.22
C PHE A 16 -8.54 -14.84 -8.85
N GLU A 17 -8.80 -16.01 -8.27
CA GLU A 17 -9.92 -16.89 -8.61
C GLU A 17 -10.93 -16.86 -7.47
N ARG A 18 -12.14 -16.36 -7.75
CA ARG A 18 -13.23 -16.27 -6.77
C ARG A 18 -13.92 -17.61 -6.61
N GLU A 19 -14.22 -18.00 -5.37
CA GLU A 19 -15.13 -19.10 -5.05
C GLU A 19 -16.58 -18.57 -4.98
N ASP A 20 -17.58 -19.45 -5.02
CA ASP A 20 -19.00 -19.06 -4.97
C ASP A 20 -19.35 -18.25 -3.72
N ALA A 21 -18.71 -18.57 -2.58
CA ALA A 21 -18.85 -17.82 -1.35
C ALA A 21 -18.35 -16.37 -1.47
N ASP A 22 -17.24 -16.14 -2.18
CA ASP A 22 -16.68 -14.81 -2.45
C ASP A 22 -17.62 -14.00 -3.33
N VAL A 23 -18.16 -14.59 -4.39
CA VAL A 23 -19.14 -13.94 -5.28
C VAL A 23 -20.37 -13.49 -4.48
N SER A 24 -20.89 -14.37 -3.61
CA SER A 24 -22.03 -14.08 -2.75
C SER A 24 -21.72 -13.02 -1.70
N HIS A 25 -20.50 -12.97 -1.18
CA HIS A 25 -20.02 -11.97 -0.23
C HIS A 25 -19.91 -10.59 -0.91
N ILE A 26 -19.24 -10.52 -2.07
CA ILE A 26 -19.04 -9.29 -2.84
C ILE A 26 -20.37 -8.66 -3.23
N ALA A 27 -21.36 -9.45 -3.62
CA ALA A 27 -22.69 -8.96 -4.00
C ALA A 27 -23.43 -8.22 -2.87
N LYS A 28 -23.02 -8.40 -1.60
CA LYS A 28 -23.58 -7.71 -0.44
C LYS A 28 -22.81 -6.43 -0.08
N GLN A 29 -21.70 -6.14 -0.75
CA GLN A 29 -20.88 -4.95 -0.49
C GLN A 29 -21.39 -3.74 -1.28
N LYS A 30 -20.93 -2.55 -0.89
CA LYS A 30 -21.16 -1.29 -1.63
C LYS A 30 -20.22 -1.12 -2.84
N PHE A 31 -19.35 -2.09 -3.08
CA PHE A 31 -18.38 -2.13 -4.16
C PHE A 31 -18.30 -3.55 -4.71
N SER A 32 -17.84 -3.68 -5.94
CA SER A 32 -17.61 -4.98 -6.60
C SER A 32 -16.15 -5.18 -6.96
N MET A 33 -15.74 -6.44 -7.11
CA MET A 33 -14.46 -6.79 -7.71
C MET A 33 -14.60 -6.74 -9.24
N ASN A 34 -13.86 -5.84 -9.88
CA ASN A 34 -14.01 -5.51 -11.31
C ASN A 34 -12.91 -6.14 -12.19
N SER A 35 -11.77 -6.49 -11.60
CA SER A 35 -10.68 -7.20 -12.27
C SER A 35 -10.18 -8.33 -11.38
N GLU A 36 -9.82 -9.43 -12.00
CA GLU A 36 -9.17 -10.57 -11.34
C GLU A 36 -7.64 -10.51 -11.48
N ASP A 37 -7.13 -9.59 -12.29
CA ASP A 37 -5.69 -9.39 -12.52
C ASP A 37 -5.25 -8.01 -12.07
N VAL A 38 -4.14 -7.97 -11.30
CA VAL A 38 -3.47 -6.73 -10.89
C VAL A 38 -1.99 -6.85 -11.20
N TYR A 39 -1.45 -5.89 -11.93
CA TYR A 39 -0.03 -5.84 -12.27
C TYR A 39 0.66 -4.63 -11.66
N PHE A 40 1.99 -4.76 -11.50
CA PHE A 40 2.91 -3.71 -11.11
C PHE A 40 4.10 -3.74 -12.05
N VAL A 41 4.39 -2.61 -12.72
CA VAL A 41 5.60 -2.43 -13.52
C VAL A 41 6.73 -2.09 -12.55
N VAL A 42 7.71 -2.96 -12.44
CA VAL A 42 8.81 -2.85 -11.47
C VAL A 42 10.16 -2.78 -12.23
N PRO A 43 11.26 -2.37 -11.57
CA PRO A 43 12.59 -2.43 -12.19
C PRO A 43 12.92 -3.82 -12.73
N GLU A 44 13.51 -3.91 -13.92
CA GLU A 44 13.88 -5.20 -14.53
C GLU A 44 14.91 -5.98 -13.70
N GLU A 45 15.77 -5.25 -12.98
CA GLU A 45 16.77 -5.79 -12.05
C GLU A 45 16.19 -6.25 -10.71
N LEU A 46 14.89 -6.02 -10.46
CA LEU A 46 14.24 -6.56 -9.28
C LEU A 46 14.24 -8.08 -9.34
N GLY A 47 15.03 -8.69 -8.47
CA GLY A 47 15.07 -10.13 -8.32
C GLY A 47 13.73 -10.71 -7.82
N SER A 48 13.76 -11.98 -7.43
CA SER A 48 12.58 -12.61 -6.82
C SER A 48 12.21 -11.90 -5.52
N VAL A 49 10.98 -11.45 -5.41
CA VAL A 49 10.43 -10.82 -4.21
C VAL A 49 10.16 -11.90 -3.15
N HIS A 50 10.51 -11.61 -1.91
CA HIS A 50 10.33 -12.55 -0.80
C HIS A 50 8.85 -12.98 -0.67
N PRO A 51 8.56 -14.29 -0.45
CA PRO A 51 7.20 -14.80 -0.36
C PRO A 51 6.31 -14.09 0.68
N ASP A 52 6.84 -13.66 1.81
CA ASP A 52 6.07 -12.93 2.83
C ASP A 52 5.61 -11.54 2.33
N LEU A 53 6.43 -10.83 1.54
CA LEU A 53 6.05 -9.57 0.90
C LEU A 53 4.94 -9.78 -0.14
N ILE A 54 5.03 -10.86 -0.91
CA ILE A 54 3.97 -11.28 -1.84
C ILE A 54 2.69 -11.62 -1.08
N GLY A 55 2.81 -12.31 0.05
CA GLY A 55 1.68 -12.62 0.93
C GLY A 55 0.99 -11.36 1.47
N LEU A 56 1.76 -10.39 1.97
CA LEU A 56 1.24 -9.11 2.45
C LEU A 56 0.55 -8.32 1.32
N ALA A 57 1.18 -8.22 0.15
CA ALA A 57 0.60 -7.56 -1.02
C ALA A 57 -0.73 -8.23 -1.42
N THR A 58 -0.78 -9.57 -1.42
CA THR A 58 -2.00 -10.34 -1.72
C THR A 58 -3.13 -10.01 -0.74
N ILE A 59 -2.84 -9.97 0.56
CA ILE A 59 -3.83 -9.62 1.60
C ILE A 59 -4.36 -8.19 1.35
N LEU A 60 -3.50 -7.22 1.10
CA LEU A 60 -3.91 -5.84 0.84
C LEU A 60 -4.76 -5.70 -0.43
N LEU A 61 -4.52 -6.53 -1.46
CA LEU A 61 -5.28 -6.54 -2.70
C LEU A 61 -6.68 -7.14 -2.55
N CYS A 62 -6.80 -8.24 -1.81
CA CYS A 62 -8.04 -9.02 -1.86
C CYS A 62 -8.85 -9.04 -0.56
N ASN A 63 -8.30 -8.52 0.57
CA ASN A 63 -8.96 -8.61 1.88
C ASN A 63 -10.48 -8.30 1.86
N PRO A 64 -11.00 -7.22 1.25
CA PRO A 64 -12.43 -6.96 1.30
C PRO A 64 -13.28 -7.92 0.46
N PHE A 65 -12.69 -8.64 -0.48
CA PHE A 65 -13.39 -9.53 -1.42
C PHE A 65 -13.47 -10.98 -0.96
N VAL A 66 -12.60 -11.38 -0.01
CA VAL A 66 -12.56 -12.75 0.54
C VAL A 66 -13.74 -12.98 1.47
N SER A 67 -14.40 -14.14 1.35
CA SER A 67 -15.50 -14.55 2.23
C SER A 67 -15.03 -15.47 3.35
N GLU A 68 -14.70 -16.71 3.04
CA GLU A 68 -14.46 -17.75 4.03
C GLU A 68 -12.97 -18.11 4.19
N ARG A 69 -12.23 -18.13 3.08
CA ARG A 69 -10.82 -18.55 3.07
C ARG A 69 -10.02 -17.89 1.96
N LEU A 70 -8.72 -17.71 2.21
CA LEU A 70 -7.74 -17.19 1.28
C LEU A 70 -6.57 -18.15 1.13
N ALA A 71 -6.30 -18.60 -0.09
CA ALA A 71 -5.07 -19.29 -0.44
C ALA A 71 -4.05 -18.28 -0.96
N LEU A 72 -2.93 -18.11 -0.24
CA LEU A 72 -1.81 -17.27 -0.66
C LEU A 72 -1.08 -17.89 -1.86
N PRO A 73 -0.47 -17.08 -2.75
CA PRO A 73 0.12 -17.57 -3.99
C PRO A 73 1.39 -18.39 -3.77
N LEU A 74 2.13 -18.11 -2.70
CA LEU A 74 3.38 -18.79 -2.36
C LEU A 74 3.34 -19.28 -0.91
N PRO A 75 4.11 -20.33 -0.56
CA PRO A 75 4.37 -20.66 0.84
C PRO A 75 5.07 -19.51 1.54
N THR A 76 4.69 -19.22 2.77
CA THR A 76 5.22 -18.10 3.57
C THR A 76 6.01 -18.62 4.77
N SER A 77 6.76 -17.74 5.42
CA SER A 77 7.39 -18.08 6.67
C SER A 77 6.34 -18.36 7.77
N ARG A 78 6.70 -19.19 8.75
CA ARG A 78 5.84 -19.46 9.91
C ARG A 78 5.49 -18.18 10.67
N LEU A 79 6.46 -17.30 10.88
CA LEU A 79 6.25 -16.02 11.57
C LEU A 79 5.19 -15.16 10.87
N PHE A 80 5.31 -15.02 9.54
CA PHE A 80 4.31 -14.27 8.75
C PHE A 80 2.93 -14.90 8.88
N PHE A 81 2.82 -16.22 8.64
CA PHE A 81 1.53 -16.93 8.69
C PHE A 81 0.84 -16.77 10.04
N GLU A 82 1.55 -17.04 11.15
CA GLU A 82 1.00 -16.92 12.50
C GLU A 82 0.59 -15.49 12.85
N THR A 83 1.42 -14.51 12.47
CA THR A 83 1.13 -13.09 12.75
C THR A 83 -0.11 -12.62 11.99
N VAL A 84 -0.21 -12.87 10.68
CA VAL A 84 -1.37 -12.39 9.91
C VAL A 84 -2.65 -13.14 10.29
N SER A 85 -2.56 -14.45 10.59
CA SER A 85 -3.69 -15.26 11.06
C SER A 85 -4.22 -14.80 12.42
N SER A 86 -3.37 -14.21 13.26
CA SER A 86 -3.78 -13.69 14.57
C SER A 86 -4.69 -12.47 14.51
N VAL A 87 -4.61 -11.69 13.42
CA VAL A 87 -5.37 -10.42 13.25
C VAL A 87 -6.47 -10.50 12.21
N ILE A 88 -6.43 -11.48 11.31
CA ILE A 88 -7.47 -11.71 10.30
C ILE A 88 -8.49 -12.69 10.87
N SER A 89 -9.58 -12.16 11.42
CA SER A 89 -10.65 -12.97 12.03
C SER A 89 -11.84 -13.25 11.11
N ARG A 90 -11.93 -12.57 9.97
CA ARG A 90 -13.10 -12.62 9.09
C ARG A 90 -13.10 -13.83 8.16
N TYR A 91 -11.94 -14.33 7.82
CA TYR A 91 -11.74 -15.50 6.98
C TYR A 91 -10.47 -16.25 7.41
N GLU A 92 -10.36 -17.51 6.98
CA GLU A 92 -9.17 -18.32 7.21
C GLU A 92 -8.12 -18.08 6.13
N ILE A 93 -6.85 -17.94 6.53
CA ILE A 93 -5.73 -18.06 5.60
C ILE A 93 -5.36 -19.54 5.54
N ILE A 94 -5.43 -20.14 4.34
CA ILE A 94 -5.07 -21.54 4.17
C ILE A 94 -3.58 -21.71 4.46
N GLU A 95 -3.28 -22.57 5.42
CA GLU A 95 -1.91 -22.84 5.84
C GLU A 95 -1.07 -23.39 4.67
N LYS A 96 0.00 -22.67 4.37
CA LYS A 96 1.00 -23.07 3.39
C LYS A 96 2.33 -22.47 3.83
N ILE A 97 3.02 -23.18 4.72
CA ILE A 97 4.26 -22.73 5.36
C ILE A 97 5.46 -23.40 4.70
N ASP A 98 6.50 -22.61 4.46
CA ASP A 98 7.84 -23.09 4.14
C ASP A 98 8.70 -22.98 5.41
N GLU A 99 9.00 -24.09 6.05
CA GLU A 99 9.80 -24.14 7.28
C GLU A 99 11.27 -23.74 7.06
N GLY A 100 11.74 -23.74 5.81
CA GLY A 100 13.06 -23.30 5.44
C GLY A 100 13.15 -21.81 5.12
N LEU A 101 12.01 -21.14 4.99
CA LEU A 101 11.97 -19.71 4.64
C LEU A 101 12.31 -18.85 5.86
N VAL A 102 13.43 -18.12 5.77
CA VAL A 102 13.85 -17.19 6.81
C VAL A 102 12.97 -15.94 6.80
N PRO A 103 12.28 -15.59 7.90
CA PRO A 103 11.50 -14.37 7.96
C PRO A 103 12.34 -13.11 7.69
N ILE A 104 11.69 -12.08 7.13
CA ILE A 104 12.35 -10.79 6.91
C ILE A 104 12.54 -10.09 8.25
N GLU A 105 13.78 -9.74 8.56
CA GLU A 105 14.12 -8.93 9.72
C GLU A 105 13.98 -7.43 9.41
N LEU A 106 13.69 -6.64 10.45
CA LEU A 106 13.63 -5.18 10.34
C LEU A 106 15.04 -4.64 9.99
N ASN A 107 15.11 -3.88 8.90
CA ASN A 107 16.32 -3.17 8.52
C ASN A 107 16.41 -1.83 9.29
N VAL A 108 17.05 -1.83 10.46
CA VAL A 108 17.12 -0.65 11.34
C VAL A 108 17.92 0.53 10.77
N ASP A 109 18.77 0.30 9.78
CA ASP A 109 19.60 1.30 9.11
C ASP A 109 19.06 1.65 7.70
N GLY A 110 17.84 1.23 7.40
CA GLY A 110 17.21 1.39 6.10
C GLY A 110 16.77 2.82 5.79
N ASN A 111 16.13 2.97 4.64
CA ASN A 111 15.51 4.22 4.21
C ASN A 111 14.01 4.19 4.48
N PRO A 112 13.40 5.29 4.94
CA PRO A 112 11.94 5.36 4.96
C PRO A 112 11.40 5.48 3.54
N GLY A 113 10.42 4.64 3.18
CA GLY A 113 9.61 4.82 1.99
C GLY A 113 8.42 5.72 2.29
N LEU A 114 7.96 6.52 1.35
CA LEU A 114 6.73 7.31 1.45
C LEU A 114 5.78 6.96 0.31
N CYS A 115 4.56 6.50 0.61
CA CYS A 115 3.48 6.41 -0.35
C CYS A 115 3.08 7.84 -0.79
N PHE A 116 3.65 8.27 -1.90
CA PHE A 116 3.56 9.64 -2.37
C PHE A 116 2.49 9.77 -3.45
N SER A 117 1.48 10.61 -3.22
CA SER A 117 0.39 10.83 -4.17
C SER A 117 0.51 12.12 -4.97
N GLY A 118 1.46 12.99 -4.64
CA GLY A 118 1.54 14.36 -5.18
C GLY A 118 0.53 15.33 -4.55
N GLY A 119 -0.30 14.87 -3.62
CA GLY A 119 -1.25 15.70 -2.88
C GLY A 119 -0.61 16.42 -1.69
N ALA A 120 -1.33 17.42 -1.14
CA ALA A 120 -0.86 18.27 -0.04
C ALA A 120 -0.38 17.48 1.19
N ASP A 121 -1.08 16.43 1.56
CA ASP A 121 -0.75 15.63 2.75
C ASP A 121 0.54 14.83 2.56
N SER A 122 0.72 14.20 1.40
CA SER A 122 1.97 13.47 1.10
C SER A 122 3.16 14.43 0.96
N ALA A 123 2.94 15.64 0.43
CA ALA A 123 3.96 16.68 0.37
C ALA A 123 4.33 17.20 1.77
N ALA A 124 3.33 17.40 2.65
CA ALA A 124 3.56 17.77 4.04
C ALA A 124 4.33 16.69 4.80
N ALA A 125 3.96 15.40 4.62
CA ALA A 125 4.69 14.29 5.20
C ALA A 125 6.17 14.30 4.75
N LEU A 126 6.42 14.43 3.44
CA LEU A 126 7.77 14.46 2.89
C LEU A 126 8.61 15.62 3.49
N SER A 127 8.00 16.79 3.75
CA SER A 127 8.70 17.98 4.23
C SER A 127 9.29 17.82 5.64
N ILE A 128 8.77 16.88 6.44
CA ILE A 128 9.26 16.62 7.82
C ILE A 128 10.00 15.28 7.95
N MET A 129 10.04 14.49 6.89
CA MET A 129 10.77 13.23 6.86
C MET A 129 12.24 13.42 6.54
N PRO A 130 13.11 12.46 6.89
CA PRO A 130 14.54 12.52 6.56
C PRO A 130 14.80 12.71 5.06
N GLY A 131 15.87 13.44 4.70
CA GLY A 131 16.23 13.67 3.29
C GLY A 131 16.56 12.40 2.49
N ARG A 132 16.81 11.26 3.16
CA ARG A 132 17.00 9.93 2.55
C ARG A 132 15.67 9.22 2.24
N THR A 133 14.52 9.84 2.52
CA THR A 133 13.20 9.27 2.22
C THR A 133 13.05 9.01 0.73
N ILE A 134 12.49 7.85 0.41
CA ILE A 134 12.23 7.44 -0.98
C ILE A 134 10.72 7.63 -1.27
N PRO A 135 10.34 8.68 -2.03
CA PRO A 135 8.98 8.84 -2.51
C PRO A 135 8.63 7.75 -3.53
N ILE A 136 7.49 7.07 -3.33
CA ILE A 136 7.02 5.99 -4.20
C ILE A 136 5.62 6.35 -4.67
N PHE A 137 5.51 6.69 -5.95
CA PHE A 137 4.27 7.09 -6.60
C PHE A 137 3.65 5.92 -7.36
N LEU A 138 2.40 5.62 -7.03
CA LEU A 138 1.58 4.66 -7.77
C LEU A 138 0.91 5.37 -8.96
N ASN A 139 1.41 5.13 -10.17
CA ASN A 139 0.85 5.70 -11.39
C ASN A 139 -0.25 4.79 -11.94
N ARG A 140 -1.49 5.27 -11.91
CA ARG A 140 -2.62 4.58 -12.50
C ARG A 140 -2.68 4.82 -14.01
N PRO A 141 -2.73 3.78 -14.87
CA PRO A 141 -2.89 3.96 -16.32
C PRO A 141 -4.21 4.67 -16.64
N MET A 142 -4.15 5.63 -17.54
CA MET A 142 -5.32 6.38 -17.99
C MET A 142 -6.29 5.45 -18.72
N ARG A 143 -7.57 5.56 -18.39
CA ARG A 143 -8.67 4.92 -19.14
C ARG A 143 -9.51 5.96 -19.83
N ASN A 144 -10.12 5.61 -20.96
CA ASN A 144 -11.11 6.45 -21.63
C ASN A 144 -12.20 6.86 -20.63
N PHE A 145 -12.53 8.16 -20.62
CA PHE A 145 -13.51 8.77 -19.69
C PHE A 145 -13.08 8.87 -18.20
N SER A 146 -11.81 8.61 -17.87
CA SER A 146 -11.30 8.88 -16.52
C SER A 146 -11.15 10.39 -16.32
N GLN A 147 -11.61 10.90 -15.15
CA GLN A 147 -11.30 12.27 -14.70
C GLN A 147 -9.92 12.36 -14.02
N TYR A 148 -9.27 11.22 -13.81
CA TYR A 148 -7.93 11.18 -13.24
C TYR A 148 -6.91 11.73 -14.23
N ASP A 149 -6.13 12.69 -13.80
CA ASP A 149 -4.99 13.28 -14.51
C ASP A 149 -3.71 13.07 -13.68
N SER A 150 -2.78 12.32 -14.22
CA SER A 150 -1.48 12.04 -13.59
C SER A 150 -0.41 13.08 -13.92
N SER A 151 -0.71 14.08 -14.74
CA SER A 151 0.30 15.04 -15.20
C SER A 151 0.92 15.84 -14.06
N ALA A 152 0.13 16.33 -13.13
CA ALA A 152 0.63 17.08 -11.99
C ALA A 152 1.44 16.22 -11.00
N PRO A 153 0.95 15.03 -10.54
CA PRO A 153 1.77 14.14 -9.73
C PRO A 153 3.08 13.71 -10.39
N LEU A 154 3.08 13.43 -11.68
CA LEU A 154 4.29 13.07 -12.42
C LEU A 154 5.28 14.25 -12.52
N ALA A 155 4.80 15.47 -12.76
CA ALA A 155 5.63 16.66 -12.73
C ALA A 155 6.27 16.90 -11.36
N ILE A 156 5.55 16.61 -10.26
CA ILE A 156 6.11 16.68 -8.90
C ILE A 156 7.18 15.59 -8.72
N CYS A 157 6.95 14.38 -9.18
CA CYS A 157 7.93 13.30 -9.11
C CYS A 157 9.23 13.70 -9.84
N GLU A 158 9.12 14.29 -11.03
CA GLU A 158 10.25 14.78 -11.80
C GLU A 158 11.00 15.92 -11.04
N LEU A 159 10.27 16.88 -10.47
CA LEU A 159 10.86 17.96 -9.67
C LEU A 159 11.63 17.40 -8.46
N LEU A 160 11.06 16.42 -7.74
CA LEU A 160 11.71 15.78 -6.60
C LEU A 160 12.97 15.00 -7.04
N ALA A 161 12.91 14.27 -8.15
CA ALA A 161 14.06 13.58 -8.70
C ALA A 161 15.18 14.57 -9.07
N ASN A 162 14.86 15.69 -9.73
CA ASN A 162 15.81 16.76 -10.04
C ASN A 162 16.36 17.45 -8.78
N SER A 163 15.65 17.37 -7.65
CA SER A 163 16.10 17.88 -6.35
C SER A 163 16.93 16.85 -5.55
N GLY A 164 17.21 15.67 -6.12
CA GLY A 164 18.09 14.66 -5.55
C GLY A 164 17.38 13.55 -4.76
N PHE A 165 16.05 13.49 -4.77
CA PHE A 165 15.32 12.36 -4.20
C PHE A 165 15.39 11.13 -5.12
N ASN A 166 15.51 9.94 -4.52
CA ASN A 166 15.36 8.67 -5.24
C ASN A 166 13.86 8.33 -5.42
N VAL A 167 13.21 9.00 -6.38
CA VAL A 167 11.77 8.82 -6.62
C VAL A 167 11.51 7.55 -7.42
N GLN A 168 10.54 6.76 -6.96
CA GLN A 168 10.05 5.58 -7.68
C GLN A 168 8.65 5.86 -8.25
N VAL A 169 8.48 5.63 -9.55
CA VAL A 169 7.18 5.74 -10.22
C VAL A 169 6.79 4.35 -10.71
N ILE A 170 5.76 3.77 -10.12
CA ILE A 170 5.32 2.40 -10.41
C ILE A 170 3.95 2.43 -11.07
N GLU A 171 3.88 2.01 -12.33
CA GLU A 171 2.60 1.86 -13.01
C GLU A 171 1.88 0.60 -12.53
N SER A 172 0.57 0.73 -12.26
CA SER A 172 -0.28 -0.39 -11.88
C SER A 172 -1.75 -0.11 -12.12
N ASN A 173 -2.48 -1.14 -12.50
CA ASN A 173 -3.95 -1.12 -12.58
C ASN A 173 -4.65 -1.37 -11.24
N LEU A 174 -3.95 -1.31 -10.12
CA LEU A 174 -4.43 -1.65 -8.78
C LEU A 174 -5.81 -1.06 -8.46
N GLU A 175 -6.03 0.22 -8.72
CA GLU A 175 -7.29 0.88 -8.38
C GLU A 175 -8.48 0.37 -9.20
N TYR A 176 -8.22 -0.31 -10.33
CA TYR A 176 -9.25 -0.90 -11.18
C TYR A 176 -9.68 -2.29 -10.75
N ILE A 177 -9.08 -2.85 -9.68
CA ILE A 177 -9.55 -4.11 -9.08
C ILE A 177 -10.99 -3.99 -8.57
N ARG A 178 -11.41 -2.78 -8.15
CA ARG A 178 -12.77 -2.55 -7.64
C ARG A 178 -13.56 -1.55 -8.47
N SER A 179 -14.88 -1.64 -8.35
CA SER A 179 -15.83 -0.64 -8.84
C SER A 179 -16.75 -0.20 -7.69
N PRO A 180 -16.91 1.10 -7.45
CA PRO A 180 -16.22 2.25 -8.09
C PRO A 180 -14.70 2.17 -7.95
N THR A 181 -13.98 2.72 -8.94
CA THR A 181 -12.52 2.76 -8.95
C THR A 181 -11.95 3.31 -7.65
N GLY A 182 -10.92 2.68 -7.12
CA GLY A 182 -10.27 3.08 -5.87
C GLY A 182 -9.49 1.91 -5.22
N PHE A 183 -8.82 2.20 -4.13
CA PHE A 183 -8.04 1.19 -3.41
C PHE A 183 -8.96 0.13 -2.77
N PRO A 184 -8.60 -1.16 -2.86
CA PRO A 184 -9.35 -2.23 -2.20
C PRO A 184 -9.29 -2.14 -0.67
N THR A 185 -8.14 -1.71 -0.12
CA THR A 185 -7.94 -1.45 1.31
C THR A 185 -7.31 -0.08 1.51
N ASP A 186 -7.41 0.49 2.70
CA ASP A 186 -6.93 1.85 3.00
C ASP A 186 -5.43 2.05 2.72
N LEU A 187 -4.63 0.99 2.91
CA LEU A 187 -3.18 1.04 2.69
C LEU A 187 -2.70 0.21 1.49
N ALA A 188 -3.57 -0.13 0.54
CA ALA A 188 -3.19 -0.87 -0.65
C ALA A 188 -2.21 -0.09 -1.56
N ASN A 189 -2.21 1.24 -1.48
CA ASN A 189 -1.22 2.08 -2.17
C ASN A 189 0.22 1.85 -1.71
N ALA A 190 0.44 1.13 -0.59
CA ALA A 190 1.77 0.70 -0.15
C ALA A 190 2.33 -0.49 -0.93
N ILE A 191 1.53 -1.20 -1.72
CA ILE A 191 1.99 -2.43 -2.38
C ILE A 191 3.25 -2.23 -3.21
N PRO A 192 3.42 -1.15 -4.01
CA PRO A 192 4.68 -0.88 -4.69
C PRO A 192 5.88 -0.80 -3.72
N ALA A 193 5.72 -0.09 -2.60
CA ALA A 193 6.75 0.04 -1.59
C ALA A 193 7.07 -1.31 -0.92
N ILE A 194 6.06 -2.13 -0.64
CA ILE A 194 6.22 -3.48 -0.09
C ILE A 194 7.02 -4.35 -1.06
N LEU A 195 6.64 -4.41 -2.34
CA LEU A 195 7.31 -5.22 -3.35
C LEU A 195 8.77 -4.80 -3.57
N LEU A 196 9.06 -3.51 -3.46
CA LEU A 196 10.40 -2.94 -3.65
C LEU A 196 11.21 -2.83 -2.35
N SER A 197 10.65 -3.22 -1.19
CA SER A 197 11.24 -2.91 0.12
C SER A 197 12.66 -3.43 0.29
N GLN A 198 12.95 -4.66 -0.11
CA GLN A 198 14.29 -5.24 -0.04
C GLN A 198 15.25 -4.61 -1.07
N HIS A 199 14.78 -4.35 -2.28
CA HIS A 199 15.58 -3.73 -3.35
C HIS A 199 16.00 -2.29 -2.99
N LEU A 200 15.11 -1.53 -2.35
CA LEU A 200 15.36 -0.15 -1.93
C LEU A 200 15.93 -0.04 -0.51
N GLY A 201 16.06 -1.15 0.21
CA GLY A 201 16.52 -1.19 1.60
C GLY A 201 15.60 -0.40 2.53
N LEU A 202 14.28 -0.58 2.43
CA LEU A 202 13.33 0.16 3.27
C LEU A 202 13.31 -0.39 4.70
N ASP A 203 13.24 0.53 5.69
CA ASP A 203 12.99 0.24 7.10
C ASP A 203 11.50 0.41 7.47
N SER A 204 10.84 1.32 6.79
CA SER A 204 9.46 1.69 7.08
C SER A 204 8.75 2.19 5.82
N ILE A 205 7.41 2.15 5.86
CA ILE A 205 6.56 2.75 4.83
C ILE A 205 5.67 3.80 5.50
N ALA A 206 5.77 5.03 5.00
CA ALA A 206 5.05 6.18 5.51
C ALA A 206 3.85 6.55 4.65
N PHE A 207 2.86 7.17 5.30
CA PHE A 207 1.64 7.67 4.65
C PHE A 207 1.35 9.10 5.10
N GLY A 208 0.76 9.88 4.21
CA GLY A 208 0.22 11.21 4.49
C GLY A 208 -1.14 11.15 5.21
N THR A 209 -1.27 10.30 6.23
CA THR A 209 -2.50 10.18 7.02
C THR A 209 -2.59 11.33 8.01
N VAL A 210 -3.60 12.18 7.85
CA VAL A 210 -3.86 13.35 8.71
C VAL A 210 -4.73 12.98 9.92
N LEU A 211 -4.85 13.92 10.86
CA LEU A 211 -5.60 13.75 12.10
C LEU A 211 -7.03 13.28 11.86
N GLU A 212 -7.73 13.91 10.93
CA GLU A 212 -9.13 13.62 10.61
C GLU A 212 -9.31 12.19 10.09
N SER A 213 -8.38 11.74 9.24
CA SER A 213 -8.42 10.37 8.68
C SER A 213 -8.01 9.32 9.71
N GLY A 214 -6.97 9.58 10.51
CA GLY A 214 -6.45 8.62 11.48
C GLY A 214 -7.36 8.39 12.68
N PHE A 215 -8.05 9.42 13.15
CA PHE A 215 -8.91 9.35 14.33
C PHE A 215 -10.40 9.43 13.99
N GLY A 216 -10.78 9.64 12.74
CA GLY A 216 -12.19 9.79 12.35
C GLY A 216 -12.86 11.04 12.93
N ILE A 217 -12.08 12.11 13.18
CA ILE A 217 -12.58 13.38 13.72
C ILE A 217 -13.59 13.99 12.73
N GLY A 218 -14.74 14.42 13.26
CA GLY A 218 -15.84 14.95 12.44
C GLY A 218 -16.83 13.90 11.95
N HIS A 219 -16.57 12.61 12.18
CA HIS A 219 -17.52 11.52 11.93
C HIS A 219 -18.33 11.16 13.18
N GLU A 220 -19.52 10.59 13.00
CA GLU A 220 -20.33 10.08 14.12
C GLU A 220 -19.59 9.02 14.96
N LYS A 221 -18.61 8.35 14.36
CA LYS A 221 -17.79 7.33 15.01
C LYS A 221 -16.34 7.82 15.14
N PHE A 222 -16.07 8.60 16.15
CA PHE A 222 -14.71 8.87 16.56
C PHE A 222 -14.01 7.57 16.96
N VAL A 223 -12.82 7.35 16.42
CA VAL A 223 -11.99 6.15 16.70
C VAL A 223 -10.76 6.56 17.48
N ASP A 224 -10.62 6.00 18.68
CA ASP A 224 -9.33 6.01 19.40
C ASP A 224 -8.30 5.27 18.53
N TYR A 225 -7.17 5.91 18.22
CA TYR A 225 -6.13 5.34 17.36
C TYR A 225 -5.69 3.94 17.80
N GLY A 226 -5.52 3.71 19.10
CA GLY A 226 -5.20 2.39 19.67
C GLY A 226 -6.23 1.30 19.39
N LYS A 227 -7.45 1.66 18.97
CA LYS A 227 -8.53 0.74 18.57
C LYS A 227 -8.74 0.71 17.07
N GLY A 228 -8.12 1.63 16.33
CA GLY A 228 -8.25 1.77 14.88
C GLY A 228 -7.54 0.68 14.09
N SER A 229 -7.94 0.51 12.85
CA SER A 229 -7.36 -0.48 11.93
C SER A 229 -5.88 -0.21 11.66
N HIS A 230 -5.44 1.05 11.61
CA HIS A 230 -4.04 1.40 11.39
C HIS A 230 -3.14 0.78 12.45
N PHE A 231 -3.55 0.83 13.74
CA PHE A 231 -2.77 0.27 14.83
C PHE A 231 -2.95 -1.26 14.94
N ARG A 232 -4.18 -1.75 14.98
CA ARG A 232 -4.45 -3.16 15.30
C ARG A 232 -4.21 -4.12 14.13
N PHE A 233 -4.49 -3.69 12.93
CA PHE A 233 -4.42 -4.53 11.76
C PHE A 233 -3.18 -4.21 10.93
N TYR A 234 -3.11 -3.00 10.37
CA TYR A 234 -2.04 -2.68 9.42
C TYR A 234 -0.65 -2.70 10.05
N SER A 235 -0.44 -2.10 11.24
CA SER A 235 0.89 -2.13 11.86
C SER A 235 1.36 -3.57 12.14
N THR A 236 0.44 -4.46 12.53
CA THR A 236 0.77 -5.85 12.80
C THR A 236 1.16 -6.61 11.54
N ILE A 237 0.37 -6.49 10.45
CA ILE A 237 0.70 -7.19 9.22
C ILE A 237 1.95 -6.64 8.51
N PHE A 238 2.24 -5.34 8.66
CA PHE A 238 3.49 -4.75 8.15
C PHE A 238 4.69 -5.23 8.96
N SER A 239 4.57 -5.31 10.29
CA SER A 239 5.65 -5.83 11.15
C SER A 239 5.98 -7.29 10.86
N ALA A 240 5.00 -8.08 10.38
CA ALA A 240 5.21 -9.48 10.00
C ALA A 240 6.21 -9.66 8.84
N VAL A 241 6.50 -8.59 8.11
CA VAL A 241 7.48 -8.56 7.00
C VAL A 241 8.66 -7.63 7.31
N GLY A 242 8.91 -7.31 8.57
CA GLY A 242 10.02 -6.47 8.98
C GLY A 242 9.93 -5.00 8.51
N ILE A 243 8.74 -4.49 8.24
CA ILE A 243 8.51 -3.11 7.78
C ILE A 243 7.75 -2.33 8.84
N GLY A 244 8.29 -1.16 9.25
CA GLY A 244 7.59 -0.24 10.14
C GLY A 244 6.47 0.52 9.41
N LEU A 245 5.28 0.60 10.00
CA LEU A 245 4.22 1.53 9.54
C LEU A 245 4.47 2.90 10.16
N ASN A 246 4.63 3.94 9.33
CA ASN A 246 4.92 5.30 9.77
C ASN A 246 3.82 6.29 9.33
N LEU A 247 3.32 7.08 10.28
CA LEU A 247 2.30 8.10 10.05
C LEU A 247 2.80 9.48 10.53
N PRO A 248 3.74 10.10 9.82
CA PRO A 248 4.52 11.25 10.31
C PRO A 248 3.66 12.48 10.61
N ILE A 249 2.52 12.65 9.94
CA ILE A 249 1.62 13.80 10.10
C ILE A 249 0.29 13.46 10.78
N LEU A 250 0.19 12.29 11.42
CA LEU A 250 -1.05 11.83 12.07
C LEU A 250 -1.63 12.82 13.09
N GLY A 251 -0.80 13.63 13.74
CA GLY A 251 -1.22 14.68 14.67
C GLY A 251 -1.53 16.03 14.03
N ILE A 252 -1.46 16.14 12.70
CA ILE A 252 -1.63 17.41 11.95
C ILE A 252 -2.96 17.34 11.20
N SER A 253 -3.78 18.41 11.33
CA SER A 253 -5.05 18.52 10.60
C SER A 253 -4.82 18.87 9.12
N GLU A 254 -5.83 18.66 8.27
CA GLU A 254 -5.82 19.04 6.85
C GLU A 254 -5.48 20.54 6.66
N VAL A 255 -5.95 21.41 7.57
CA VAL A 255 -5.56 22.83 7.56
C VAL A 255 -4.07 23.01 7.85
N GLY A 256 -3.53 22.20 8.75
CA GLY A 256 -2.10 22.19 9.07
C GLY A 256 -1.25 21.75 7.90
N THR A 257 -1.62 20.67 7.22
CA THR A 257 -0.90 20.18 6.04
C THR A 257 -0.95 21.14 4.88
N GLY A 258 -2.10 21.81 4.65
CA GLY A 258 -2.21 22.89 3.68
C GLY A 258 -1.24 24.04 3.94
N ARG A 259 -1.04 24.44 5.21
CA ARG A 259 -0.04 25.47 5.59
C ARG A 259 1.40 25.00 5.38
N MET A 260 1.71 23.75 5.70
CA MET A 260 3.02 23.16 5.44
C MET A 260 3.30 23.08 3.94
N GLY A 261 2.30 22.70 3.15
CA GLY A 261 2.37 22.64 1.70
C GLY A 261 2.81 23.97 1.08
N VAL A 262 2.28 25.10 1.53
CA VAL A 262 2.63 26.45 1.02
C VAL A 262 4.12 26.77 1.20
N SER A 263 4.78 26.16 2.16
CA SER A 263 6.23 26.35 2.42
C SER A 263 7.11 25.31 1.73
N SER A 264 6.50 24.34 1.04
CA SER A 264 7.20 23.26 0.34
C SER A 264 7.63 23.71 -1.06
N PRO A 265 8.79 23.24 -1.58
CA PRO A 265 9.20 23.48 -2.96
C PRO A 265 8.19 22.93 -4.00
N VAL A 266 7.33 21.98 -3.60
CA VAL A 266 6.28 21.42 -4.47
C VAL A 266 4.91 22.09 -4.30
N ALA A 267 4.81 23.15 -3.48
CA ALA A 267 3.55 23.81 -3.15
C ALA A 267 2.78 24.34 -4.38
N SER A 268 3.51 24.86 -5.37
CA SER A 268 2.90 25.47 -6.56
C SER A 268 2.23 24.47 -7.51
N ILE A 269 2.52 23.19 -7.36
CA ILE A 269 2.04 22.12 -8.25
C ILE A 269 1.36 20.98 -7.50
N SER A 270 1.40 20.96 -6.14
CA SER A 270 0.64 19.96 -5.37
C SER A 270 -0.86 20.25 -5.48
N GLN A 271 -1.64 19.20 -5.70
CA GLN A 271 -3.10 19.28 -5.83
C GLN A 271 -3.76 18.82 -4.52
N SER A 272 -4.88 19.45 -4.20
CA SER A 272 -5.81 18.91 -3.19
C SER A 272 -6.69 17.86 -3.86
N CYS A 273 -6.86 16.72 -3.22
CA CYS A 273 -7.81 15.68 -3.65
C CYS A 273 -9.26 16.12 -3.40
#